data_86b4ee05bfa4eec73952ca892462c93d
#
_entry.id   86b4ee05bfa4eec73952ca892462c93d
#
_cell.length_a   1.000
_cell.length_b   1.000
_cell.length_c   1.000
_cell.angle_alpha   90.00
_cell.angle_beta   90.00
_cell.angle_gamma   90.00
#
_symmetry.space_group_name_H-M   'P 1'
#
loop_
_entity.id
_entity.type
_entity.pdbx_description
1 polymer ?
#
loop_
_entity_poly.entity_id
_entity_poly.type
_entity_poly.pdbx_seq_one_letter_code
_entity_poly.pdbx_strand_id
1 'polypeptide(L)'
;MTKRILAIAAAAAMLVGASWAADTLSAQDYFEIQQLYARYNIAIDSGDAEGWAATFTPDGVFNTFSGHDALVGFIKTWREKLNGATRKHWNNNLQVTGNSKEASATTYLMLVDFSTKPPSILMSGSYTDSLVKTKDGWRFTKRMTKSDVTPTAPPAAPPAAPPK
;
A
#
# COMPACT_ATOMS: atom_id res chain seq x y z
N MET A 1 24.53 75.58 30.73
CA MET A 1 24.20 74.24 31.31
C MET A 1 23.46 73.44 30.25
N THR A 2 24.17 72.68 29.50
CA THR A 2 23.60 71.90 28.33
C THR A 2 23.45 70.47 28.75
N LYS A 3 22.21 69.97 28.87
CA LYS A 3 21.90 68.56 29.17
C LYS A 3 21.97 67.78 27.90
N ARG A 4 22.91 66.84 27.81
CA ARG A 4 22.98 65.86 26.75
C ARG A 4 22.06 64.70 27.08
N ILE A 5 21.04 64.46 26.26
CA ILE A 5 20.18 63.32 26.34
C ILE A 5 20.83 62.19 25.51
N LEU A 6 21.25 61.12 26.17
CA LEU A 6 21.70 59.90 25.50
C LEU A 6 20.47 59.09 25.09
N ALA A 7 20.25 58.93 23.80
CA ALA A 7 19.27 58.00 23.26
C ALA A 7 19.91 56.60 23.13
N ILE A 8 19.44 55.65 23.94
CA ILE A 8 19.84 54.22 23.81
C ILE A 8 18.88 53.58 22.79
N ALA A 9 19.38 53.31 21.62
CA ALA A 9 18.66 52.50 20.61
C ALA A 9 18.84 51.00 20.95
N ALA A 10 17.79 50.38 21.47
CA ALA A 10 17.75 48.93 21.66
C ALA A 10 17.43 48.29 20.32
N ALA A 11 18.44 47.67 19.67
CA ALA A 11 18.25 46.82 18.49
C ALA A 11 17.74 45.44 18.95
N ALA A 12 16.43 45.22 18.81
CA ALA A 12 15.86 43.90 18.98
C ALA A 12 16.23 43.02 17.75
N ALA A 13 17.24 42.19 17.90
CA ALA A 13 17.54 41.13 16.91
C ALA A 13 16.45 40.08 16.99
N MET A 14 15.51 40.10 16.03
CA MET A 14 14.60 38.98 15.82
C MET A 14 15.42 37.79 15.24
N LEU A 15 15.78 36.88 16.10
CA LEU A 15 16.22 35.53 15.67
C LEU A 15 15.01 34.82 15.09
N VAL A 16 14.84 34.93 13.76
CA VAL A 16 13.98 34.01 13.00
C VAL A 16 14.66 32.66 13.05
N GLY A 17 14.33 31.87 14.06
CA GLY A 17 14.70 30.47 14.13
C GLY A 17 14.07 29.77 12.90
N ALA A 18 14.89 29.39 11.92
CA ALA A 18 14.46 28.48 10.89
C ALA A 18 14.07 27.17 11.60
N SER A 19 12.79 27.00 11.86
CA SER A 19 12.23 25.71 12.27
C SER A 19 12.48 24.74 11.13
N TRP A 20 13.45 23.89 11.28
CA TRP A 20 13.61 22.69 10.45
C TRP A 20 12.44 21.78 10.82
N ALA A 21 11.28 22.02 10.17
CA ALA A 21 10.19 21.07 10.25
C ALA A 21 10.74 19.72 9.80
N ALA A 22 10.67 18.72 10.65
CA ALA A 22 11.04 17.37 10.27
C ALA A 22 10.27 17.02 9.00
N ASP A 23 10.95 16.48 8.00
CA ASP A 23 10.34 16.03 6.74
C ASP A 23 9.45 14.83 7.07
N THR A 24 8.19 15.07 7.37
CA THR A 24 7.20 14.08 7.77
C THR A 24 6.08 14.02 6.73
N LEU A 25 5.34 12.92 6.72
CA LEU A 25 4.12 12.80 5.93
C LEU A 25 3.11 13.88 6.35
N SER A 26 2.59 14.62 5.37
CA SER A 26 1.49 15.55 5.55
C SER A 26 0.13 14.81 5.56
N ALA A 27 -0.92 15.48 6.04
CA ALA A 27 -2.28 14.94 5.93
C ALA A 27 -2.68 14.69 4.46
N GLN A 28 -2.20 15.53 3.53
CA GLN A 28 -2.41 15.33 2.09
C GLN A 28 -1.73 14.05 1.59
N ASP A 29 -0.51 13.75 2.04
CA ASP A 29 0.17 12.50 1.69
C ASP A 29 -0.61 11.27 2.17
N TYR A 30 -1.12 11.30 3.38
CA TYR A 30 -1.99 10.24 3.90
C TYR A 30 -3.24 10.05 3.04
N PHE A 31 -3.90 11.12 2.66
CA PHE A 31 -5.08 11.06 1.80
C PHE A 31 -4.73 10.48 0.42
N GLU A 32 -3.65 10.92 -0.21
CA GLU A 32 -3.18 10.43 -1.50
C GLU A 32 -2.81 8.95 -1.46
N ILE A 33 -2.16 8.50 -0.37
CA ILE A 33 -1.84 7.08 -0.15
C ILE A 33 -3.12 6.26 0.02
N GLN A 34 -4.11 6.71 0.79
CA GLN A 34 -5.41 6.03 0.89
C GLN A 34 -6.09 5.90 -0.48
N GLN A 35 -6.06 6.96 -1.30
CA GLN A 35 -6.58 6.91 -2.67
C GLN A 35 -5.80 5.94 -3.57
N LEU A 36 -4.49 5.79 -3.36
CA LEU A 36 -3.69 4.78 -4.06
C LEU A 36 -4.17 3.36 -3.72
N TYR A 37 -4.43 3.05 -2.45
CA TYR A 37 -4.97 1.76 -2.03
C TYR A 37 -6.35 1.49 -2.62
N ALA A 38 -7.22 2.50 -2.66
CA ALA A 38 -8.53 2.37 -3.28
C ALA A 38 -8.43 2.09 -4.78
N ARG A 39 -7.59 2.81 -5.51
CA ARG A 39 -7.34 2.58 -6.94
C ARG A 39 -6.81 1.17 -7.20
N TYR A 40 -5.84 0.72 -6.40
CA TYR A 40 -5.29 -0.63 -6.49
C TYR A 40 -6.39 -1.70 -6.37
N ASN A 41 -7.23 -1.63 -5.33
CA ASN A 41 -8.30 -2.61 -5.11
C ASN A 41 -9.36 -2.56 -6.22
N ILE A 42 -9.79 -1.38 -6.63
CA ILE A 42 -10.78 -1.21 -7.71
C ILE A 42 -10.25 -1.79 -9.02
N ALA A 43 -8.99 -1.54 -9.36
CA ALA A 43 -8.39 -2.01 -10.60
C ALA A 43 -8.26 -3.53 -10.63
N ILE A 44 -7.73 -4.18 -9.58
CA ILE A 44 -7.64 -5.64 -9.53
C ILE A 44 -9.03 -6.29 -9.54
N ASP A 45 -10.00 -5.75 -8.83
CA ASP A 45 -11.36 -6.29 -8.72
C ASP A 45 -12.14 -6.16 -10.04
N SER A 46 -11.89 -5.11 -10.82
CA SER A 46 -12.47 -4.92 -12.15
C SER A 46 -11.70 -5.62 -13.27
N GLY A 47 -10.44 -6.05 -13.00
CA GLY A 47 -9.55 -6.65 -13.99
C GLY A 47 -8.90 -5.63 -14.93
N ASP A 48 -8.84 -4.36 -14.49
CA ASP A 48 -8.09 -3.32 -15.17
C ASP A 48 -6.58 -3.52 -14.92
N ALA A 49 -5.95 -4.29 -15.79
CA ALA A 49 -4.56 -4.69 -15.65
C ALA A 49 -3.60 -3.49 -15.76
N GLU A 50 -3.87 -2.57 -16.68
CA GLU A 50 -3.05 -1.38 -16.90
C GLU A 50 -3.22 -0.39 -15.73
N GLY A 51 -4.46 -0.12 -15.30
CA GLY A 51 -4.75 0.73 -14.15
C GLY A 51 -4.15 0.17 -12.85
N TRP A 52 -4.14 -1.16 -12.70
CA TRP A 52 -3.51 -1.80 -11.55
C TRP A 52 -1.98 -1.67 -11.59
N ALA A 53 -1.34 -1.98 -12.71
CA ALA A 53 0.10 -1.84 -12.89
C ALA A 53 0.54 -0.37 -12.70
N ALA A 54 -0.27 0.60 -13.13
CA ALA A 54 -0.02 2.04 -12.95
C ALA A 54 -0.05 2.50 -11.48
N THR A 55 -0.52 1.67 -10.53
CA THR A 55 -0.38 1.96 -9.10
C THR A 55 1.04 1.73 -8.57
N PHE A 56 1.88 1.07 -9.34
CA PHE A 56 3.29 0.82 -9.05
C PHE A 56 4.20 1.78 -9.82
N THR A 57 5.47 1.84 -9.40
CA THR A 57 6.54 2.41 -10.24
C THR A 57 6.80 1.51 -11.45
N PRO A 58 7.44 2.00 -12.54
CA PRO A 58 7.73 1.19 -13.72
C PRO A 58 8.51 -0.11 -13.43
N ASP A 59 9.36 -0.09 -12.40
CA ASP A 59 10.16 -1.21 -11.88
C ASP A 59 9.55 -1.86 -10.63
N GLY A 60 8.31 -1.49 -10.29
CA GLY A 60 7.61 -1.92 -9.07
C GLY A 60 7.47 -3.43 -8.94
N VAL A 61 7.36 -3.91 -7.70
CA VAL A 61 7.34 -5.34 -7.38
C VAL A 61 6.07 -5.69 -6.61
N PHE A 62 5.34 -6.67 -7.08
CA PHE A 62 4.27 -7.34 -6.35
C PHE A 62 4.65 -8.81 -6.12
N ASN A 63 4.93 -9.17 -4.87
CA ASN A 63 5.45 -10.50 -4.50
C ASN A 63 6.70 -10.88 -5.32
N THR A 64 6.55 -11.76 -6.32
CA THR A 64 7.61 -12.21 -7.22
C THR A 64 7.53 -11.59 -8.61
N PHE A 65 6.50 -10.79 -8.90
CA PHE A 65 6.31 -10.12 -10.18
C PHE A 65 6.98 -8.75 -10.15
N SER A 66 7.89 -8.48 -11.08
CA SER A 66 8.67 -7.24 -11.14
C SER A 66 8.53 -6.57 -12.51
N GLY A 67 8.28 -5.27 -12.49
CA GLY A 67 8.13 -4.43 -13.66
C GLY A 67 6.74 -4.48 -14.28
N HIS A 68 6.45 -3.46 -15.10
CA HIS A 68 5.12 -3.19 -15.63
C HIS A 68 4.49 -4.41 -16.34
N ASP A 69 5.21 -5.03 -17.27
CA ASP A 69 4.65 -6.11 -18.09
C ASP A 69 4.33 -7.38 -17.26
N ALA A 70 5.17 -7.69 -16.25
CA ALA A 70 4.92 -8.79 -15.34
C ALA A 70 3.69 -8.52 -14.45
N LEU A 71 3.50 -7.28 -14.01
CA LEU A 71 2.35 -6.84 -13.24
C LEU A 71 1.06 -6.93 -14.06
N VAL A 72 1.06 -6.44 -15.30
CA VAL A 72 -0.06 -6.56 -16.24
C VAL A 72 -0.40 -8.03 -16.51
N GLY A 73 0.62 -8.85 -16.77
CA GLY A 73 0.46 -10.30 -17.00
C GLY A 73 -0.16 -11.02 -15.80
N PHE A 74 0.22 -10.64 -14.58
CA PHE A 74 -0.38 -11.17 -13.35
C PHE A 74 -1.89 -10.93 -13.30
N ILE A 75 -2.37 -9.72 -13.56
CA ILE A 75 -3.80 -9.40 -13.51
C ILE A 75 -4.58 -10.13 -14.62
N LYS A 76 -4.04 -10.21 -15.83
CA LYS A 76 -4.66 -10.97 -16.93
C LYS A 76 -4.87 -12.45 -16.53
N THR A 77 -3.81 -13.09 -16.02
CA THR A 77 -3.88 -14.48 -15.53
C THR A 77 -4.82 -14.63 -14.33
N TRP A 78 -4.81 -13.66 -13.41
CA TRP A 78 -5.74 -13.63 -12.28
C TRP A 78 -7.20 -13.63 -12.76
N ARG A 79 -7.53 -12.77 -13.70
CA ARG A 79 -8.90 -12.65 -14.26
C ARG A 79 -9.34 -13.93 -14.95
N GLU A 80 -8.49 -14.53 -15.76
CA GLU A 80 -8.79 -15.83 -16.40
C GLU A 80 -9.12 -16.91 -15.37
N LYS A 81 -8.33 -17.01 -14.29
CA LYS A 81 -8.53 -17.98 -13.21
C LYS A 81 -9.80 -17.74 -12.40
N LEU A 82 -10.36 -16.53 -12.39
CA LEU A 82 -11.62 -16.26 -11.72
C LEU A 82 -12.80 -16.96 -12.38
N ASN A 83 -12.72 -17.26 -13.69
CA ASN A 83 -13.77 -17.93 -14.45
C ASN A 83 -15.17 -17.32 -14.19
N GLY A 84 -15.26 -15.99 -14.23
CA GLY A 84 -16.49 -15.24 -13.96
C GLY A 84 -16.84 -14.98 -12.48
N ALA A 85 -16.08 -15.53 -11.53
CA ALA A 85 -16.32 -15.27 -10.12
C ALA A 85 -16.11 -13.80 -9.76
N THR A 86 -16.98 -13.27 -8.90
CA THR A 86 -16.89 -11.89 -8.38
C THR A 86 -16.16 -11.88 -7.06
N ARG A 87 -14.99 -11.27 -7.04
CA ARG A 87 -14.17 -11.13 -5.83
C ARG A 87 -13.88 -9.67 -5.54
N LYS A 88 -13.76 -9.34 -4.23
CA LYS A 88 -13.45 -8.01 -3.74
C LYS A 88 -12.33 -8.05 -2.71
N HIS A 89 -11.36 -7.15 -2.90
CA HIS A 89 -10.30 -6.92 -1.92
C HIS A 89 -10.75 -5.83 -0.95
N TRP A 90 -10.75 -6.16 0.33
CA TRP A 90 -11.04 -5.22 1.41
C TRP A 90 -9.75 -5.01 2.21
N ASN A 91 -9.34 -3.75 2.33
CA ASN A 91 -8.22 -3.35 3.16
C ASN A 91 -8.71 -2.46 4.30
N ASN A 92 -8.18 -2.68 5.48
CA ASN A 92 -8.41 -1.82 6.64
C ASN A 92 -7.17 -1.77 7.54
N ASN A 93 -7.24 -0.95 8.60
CA ASN A 93 -6.13 -0.75 9.53
C ASN A 93 -4.83 -0.33 8.83
N LEU A 94 -4.95 0.57 7.85
CA LEU A 94 -3.80 1.13 7.15
C LEU A 94 -2.95 1.97 8.11
N GLN A 95 -1.72 1.54 8.31
CA GLN A 95 -0.69 2.27 9.04
C GLN A 95 0.41 2.69 8.07
N VAL A 96 0.77 3.97 8.07
CA VAL A 96 1.78 4.56 7.19
C VAL A 96 2.80 5.32 8.03
N THR A 97 4.08 5.15 7.71
CA THR A 97 5.21 5.89 8.28
C THR A 97 6.14 6.33 7.19
N GLY A 98 6.82 7.46 7.34
CA GLY A 98 7.76 7.97 6.33
C GLY A 98 7.86 9.48 6.32
N ASN A 99 8.18 10.02 5.17
CA ASN A 99 8.38 11.45 4.92
C ASN A 99 7.71 11.87 3.60
N SER A 100 7.94 13.11 3.17
CA SER A 100 7.32 13.68 1.95
C SER A 100 7.74 13.00 0.64
N LYS A 101 8.73 12.10 0.65
CA LYS A 101 9.30 11.46 -0.55
C LYS A 101 9.08 9.95 -0.60
N GLU A 102 9.17 9.29 0.56
CA GLU A 102 9.07 7.85 0.68
C GLU A 102 8.31 7.44 1.93
N ALA A 103 7.64 6.31 1.86
CA ALA A 103 6.86 5.77 2.97
C ALA A 103 6.90 4.24 3.00
N SER A 104 6.69 3.70 4.19
CA SER A 104 6.37 2.30 4.43
C SER A 104 4.96 2.18 4.97
N ALA A 105 4.25 1.14 4.58
CA ALA A 105 2.90 0.93 5.08
C ALA A 105 2.59 -0.54 5.34
N THR A 106 1.65 -0.76 6.24
CA THR A 106 1.02 -2.07 6.45
C THR A 106 -0.49 -1.90 6.45
N THR A 107 -1.21 -2.91 5.96
CA THR A 107 -2.68 -2.94 6.01
C THR A 107 -3.17 -4.38 6.06
N TYR A 108 -4.31 -4.61 6.69
CA TYR A 108 -4.95 -5.92 6.63
C TYR A 108 -5.64 -6.11 5.28
N LEU A 109 -5.65 -7.35 4.83
CA LEU A 109 -6.26 -7.80 3.58
C LEU A 109 -7.33 -8.85 3.88
N MET A 110 -8.48 -8.69 3.26
CA MET A 110 -9.50 -9.72 3.16
C MET A 110 -9.94 -9.84 1.70
N LEU A 111 -9.88 -11.05 1.14
CA LEU A 111 -10.44 -11.37 -0.17
C LEU A 111 -11.76 -12.09 0.02
N VAL A 112 -12.84 -11.48 -0.46
CA VAL A 112 -14.21 -11.98 -0.31
C VAL A 112 -14.73 -12.44 -1.66
N ASP A 113 -15.31 -13.64 -1.72
CA ASP A 113 -16.02 -14.19 -2.88
C ASP A 113 -17.52 -13.93 -2.75
N PHE A 114 -18.06 -13.15 -3.68
CA PHE A 114 -19.48 -12.83 -3.77
C PHE A 114 -20.23 -13.75 -4.75
N SER A 115 -19.56 -14.72 -5.36
CA SER A 115 -20.20 -15.73 -6.20
C SER A 115 -20.88 -16.83 -5.41
N THR A 116 -20.59 -16.94 -4.10
CA THR A 116 -21.19 -17.89 -3.15
C THR A 116 -22.36 -17.23 -2.39
N LYS A 117 -23.27 -18.05 -1.88
CA LYS A 117 -24.38 -17.59 -1.02
C LYS A 117 -24.42 -18.44 0.25
N PRO A 118 -24.09 -17.86 1.42
CA PRO A 118 -23.63 -16.49 1.65
C PRO A 118 -22.24 -16.22 1.05
N PRO A 119 -21.83 -14.94 0.89
CA PRO A 119 -20.46 -14.59 0.52
C PRO A 119 -19.44 -15.22 1.47
N SER A 120 -18.29 -15.64 0.93
CA SER A 120 -17.26 -16.34 1.73
C SER A 120 -15.92 -15.60 1.69
N ILE A 121 -15.19 -15.68 2.80
CA ILE A 121 -13.82 -15.18 2.87
C ILE A 121 -12.90 -16.25 2.30
N LEU A 122 -12.18 -15.93 1.22
CA LEU A 122 -11.21 -16.83 0.60
C LEU A 122 -9.83 -16.72 1.22
N MET A 123 -9.48 -15.53 1.68
CA MET A 123 -8.16 -15.24 2.22
C MET A 123 -8.25 -14.09 3.21
N SER A 124 -7.55 -14.20 4.33
CA SER A 124 -7.15 -13.08 5.17
C SER A 124 -5.63 -12.99 5.22
N GLY A 125 -5.13 -11.78 5.51
CA GLY A 125 -3.71 -11.55 5.55
C GLY A 125 -3.36 -10.09 5.73
N SER A 126 -2.16 -9.75 5.32
CA SER A 126 -1.67 -8.38 5.32
C SER A 126 -0.84 -8.07 4.08
N TYR A 127 -0.81 -6.79 3.74
CA TYR A 127 0.20 -6.21 2.85
C TYR A 127 1.27 -5.51 3.67
N THR A 128 2.51 -5.62 3.20
CA THR A 128 3.65 -4.79 3.62
C THR A 128 4.18 -4.07 2.39
N ASP A 129 4.22 -2.75 2.46
CA ASP A 129 4.43 -1.89 1.32
C ASP A 129 5.59 -0.93 1.50
N SER A 130 6.32 -0.68 0.40
CA SER A 130 7.21 0.46 0.23
C SER A 130 6.62 1.36 -0.85
N LEU A 131 6.63 2.67 -0.60
CA LEU A 131 6.04 3.68 -1.46
C LEU A 131 7.01 4.81 -1.72
N VAL A 132 6.87 5.45 -2.88
CA VAL A 132 7.59 6.66 -3.25
C VAL A 132 6.64 7.70 -3.82
N LYS A 133 6.91 8.98 -3.54
CA LYS A 133 6.17 10.08 -4.15
C LYS A 133 6.83 10.46 -5.47
N THR A 134 6.11 10.27 -6.56
CA THR A 134 6.51 10.65 -7.92
C THR A 134 5.89 11.99 -8.31
N LYS A 135 6.24 12.52 -9.49
CA LYS A 135 5.56 13.70 -10.05
C LYS A 135 4.06 13.49 -10.28
N ASP A 136 3.62 12.23 -10.43
CA ASP A 136 2.24 11.84 -10.69
C ASP A 136 1.55 11.29 -9.43
N GLY A 137 2.08 11.57 -8.24
CA GLY A 137 1.58 11.14 -6.92
C GLY A 137 2.26 9.87 -6.39
N TRP A 138 1.75 9.36 -5.30
CA TRP A 138 2.30 8.18 -4.64
C TRP A 138 2.16 6.91 -5.49
N ARG A 139 3.19 6.03 -5.43
CA ARG A 139 3.24 4.72 -6.11
C ARG A 139 3.86 3.69 -5.20
N PHE A 140 3.44 2.43 -5.33
CA PHE A 140 4.15 1.31 -4.72
C PHE A 140 5.45 1.04 -5.47
N THR A 141 6.56 1.00 -4.76
CA THR A 141 7.81 0.42 -5.27
C THR A 141 7.84 -1.09 -5.00
N LYS A 142 7.21 -1.51 -3.89
CA LYS A 142 7.11 -2.92 -3.52
C LYS A 142 5.85 -3.17 -2.70
N ARG A 143 5.17 -4.26 -2.99
CA ARG A 143 4.08 -4.81 -2.17
C ARG A 143 4.28 -6.30 -1.96
N MET A 144 4.26 -6.72 -0.71
CA MET A 144 4.34 -8.12 -0.32
C MET A 144 3.06 -8.54 0.39
N THR A 145 2.54 -9.70 0.01
CA THR A 145 1.36 -10.31 0.64
C THR A 145 1.81 -11.37 1.65
N LYS A 146 1.26 -11.32 2.84
CA LYS A 146 1.39 -12.39 3.83
C LYS A 146 0.00 -12.93 4.14
N SER A 147 -0.23 -14.23 3.91
CA SER A 147 -1.47 -14.90 4.29
C SER A 147 -1.44 -15.27 5.79
N ASP A 148 -2.58 -15.11 6.48
CA ASP A 148 -2.77 -15.57 7.84
C ASP A 148 -3.06 -17.09 7.90
N VAL A 149 -3.52 -17.65 6.78
CA VAL A 149 -3.80 -19.08 6.67
C VAL A 149 -2.49 -19.77 6.27
N THR A 150 -1.92 -20.52 7.20
CA THR A 150 -0.86 -21.46 6.85
C THR A 150 -1.47 -22.56 5.97
N PRO A 151 -0.86 -22.92 4.82
CA PRO A 151 -1.32 -24.06 4.04
C PRO A 151 -1.35 -25.30 4.98
N THR A 152 -2.53 -25.81 5.27
CA THR A 152 -2.64 -27.11 5.94
C THR A 152 -2.03 -28.15 5.00
N ALA A 153 -1.09 -28.94 5.53
CA ALA A 153 -0.62 -30.11 4.80
C ALA A 153 -1.82 -30.93 4.31
N PRO A 154 -1.81 -31.44 3.09
CA PRO A 154 -2.89 -32.31 2.64
C PRO A 154 -3.11 -33.43 3.67
N PRO A 155 -4.36 -33.84 3.90
CA PRO A 155 -4.64 -34.96 4.83
C PRO A 155 -3.75 -36.13 4.47
N ALA A 156 -3.11 -36.73 5.47
CA ALA A 156 -2.32 -37.93 5.24
C ALA A 156 -3.18 -38.97 4.49
N ALA A 157 -2.61 -39.57 3.44
CA ALA A 157 -3.30 -40.61 2.72
C ALA A 157 -3.75 -41.70 3.70
N PRO A 158 -4.98 -42.23 3.56
CA PRO A 158 -5.43 -43.32 4.43
C PRO A 158 -4.42 -44.49 4.35
N PRO A 159 -4.18 -45.17 5.47
CA PRO A 159 -3.27 -46.32 5.48
C PRO A 159 -3.70 -47.35 4.44
N ALA A 160 -2.71 -47.86 3.68
CA ALA A 160 -2.99 -48.91 2.72
C ALA A 160 -3.68 -50.07 3.34
N ALA A 161 -4.74 -50.60 2.69
CA ALA A 161 -5.44 -51.76 3.17
C ALA A 161 -4.46 -52.95 3.28
N PRO A 162 -4.58 -53.78 4.30
CA PRO A 162 -3.74 -54.96 4.48
C PRO A 162 -3.87 -55.87 3.28
N PRO A 163 -2.78 -56.55 2.85
CA PRO A 163 -2.84 -57.51 1.76
C PRO A 163 -3.79 -58.66 2.11
N LYS A 164 -4.60 -59.09 1.13
CA LYS A 164 -5.52 -60.23 1.25
C LYS A 164 -4.76 -61.52 1.32
#